data_cf62a43b98a948f48855462de7efb356
#
_entry.id   cf62a43b98a948f48855462de7efb356
#
_cell.length_a   1.000
_cell.length_b   1.000
_cell.length_c   1.000
_cell.angle_alpha   90.00
_cell.angle_beta   90.00
_cell.angle_gamma   90.00
#
_symmetry.space_group_name_H-M   'P 1'
#
loop_
_entity.id
_entity.type
_entity.pdbx_description
1 polymer ?
#
loop_
_entity_poly.entity_id
_entity_poly.type
_entity_poly.pdbx_seq_one_letter_code
_entity_poly.pdbx_strand_id
1 'polypeptide(L)'
;MIYLIGYSYGGKSTVGRQLAKLLGYDIFDTDRAIETKYHTSLQLLFSRYGEKAFRIIERQVLFSTAGMSRTVVATGGGTACSDENIRFMLEHGIVVHLEMTVDDIMLRHATSRKVRPLLQGMDDDERRVFLEEHLASRLPYYRQAHVELRAVDVTAEKIADAVRALVHSENGEEY
;
A
#
# COMPACT_ATOMS: atom_id res chain seq x y z
N MET A 1 4.75 9.32 -11.04
CA MET A 1 4.47 9.03 -9.61
C MET A 1 4.90 7.62 -9.24
N ILE A 2 5.04 7.32 -7.96
CA ILE A 2 5.32 5.95 -7.47
C ILE A 2 4.26 5.60 -6.43
N TYR A 3 3.47 4.56 -6.69
CA TYR A 3 2.47 4.05 -5.76
C TYR A 3 3.04 2.84 -5.02
N LEU A 4 3.01 2.88 -3.68
CA LEU A 4 3.38 1.76 -2.82
C LEU A 4 2.11 1.05 -2.37
N ILE A 5 1.93 -0.20 -2.83
CA ILE A 5 0.79 -1.05 -2.47
C ILE A 5 1.24 -2.28 -1.67
N GLY A 6 0.29 -3.01 -1.12
CA GLY A 6 0.53 -4.24 -0.37
C GLY A 6 -0.21 -4.26 0.96
N TYR A 7 -0.13 -5.36 1.66
CA TYR A 7 -0.88 -5.61 2.88
C TYR A 7 -0.55 -4.61 4.00
N SER A 8 -1.46 -4.50 4.97
CA SER A 8 -1.19 -3.79 6.23
C SER A 8 0.08 -4.38 6.88
N TYR A 9 0.82 -3.58 7.64
CA TYR A 9 2.14 -3.92 8.19
C TYR A 9 3.31 -3.93 7.18
N GLY A 10 3.08 -3.79 5.86
CA GLY A 10 4.15 -3.79 4.85
C GLY A 10 5.14 -2.62 4.94
N GLY A 11 4.93 -1.65 5.84
CA GLY A 11 5.87 -0.54 6.05
C GLY A 11 5.79 0.57 4.99
N LYS A 12 4.78 0.57 4.13
CA LYS A 12 4.59 1.52 3.01
C LYS A 12 4.80 2.98 3.39
N SER A 13 4.16 3.45 4.46
CA SER A 13 4.30 4.84 4.94
C SER A 13 5.72 5.17 5.43
N THR A 14 6.43 4.20 5.98
CA THR A 14 7.80 4.39 6.49
C THR A 14 8.80 4.44 5.34
N VAL A 15 8.82 3.40 4.51
CA VAL A 15 9.75 3.36 3.37
C VAL A 15 9.38 4.40 2.31
N GLY A 16 8.08 4.75 2.18
CA GLY A 16 7.62 5.80 1.27
C GLY A 16 8.18 7.17 1.62
N ARG A 17 8.22 7.53 2.91
CA ARG A 17 8.89 8.77 3.35
C ARG A 17 10.39 8.78 3.07
N GLN A 18 11.07 7.64 3.28
CA GLN A 18 12.48 7.50 2.98
C GLN A 18 12.75 7.60 1.48
N LEU A 19 11.93 6.94 0.65
CA LEU A 19 12.02 6.98 -0.80
C LEU A 19 11.75 8.39 -1.34
N ALA A 20 10.72 9.07 -0.85
CA ALA A 20 10.42 10.44 -1.24
C ALA A 20 11.62 11.38 -0.95
N LYS A 21 12.19 11.25 0.26
CA LYS A 21 13.40 12.02 0.62
C LYS A 21 14.59 11.70 -0.29
N LEU A 22 14.83 10.42 -0.60
CA LEU A 22 15.93 9.98 -1.46
C LEU A 22 15.81 10.53 -2.88
N LEU A 23 14.58 10.57 -3.42
CA LEU A 23 14.30 11.03 -4.78
C LEU A 23 14.08 12.55 -4.90
N GLY A 24 13.97 13.28 -3.79
CA GLY A 24 13.53 14.68 -3.78
C GLY A 24 12.09 14.83 -4.26
N TYR A 25 11.21 13.89 -3.89
CA TYR A 25 9.79 13.84 -4.20
C TYR A 25 8.97 14.20 -2.96
N ASP A 26 7.71 14.56 -3.20
CA ASP A 26 6.72 14.68 -2.14
C ASP A 26 6.24 13.30 -1.67
N ILE A 27 5.71 13.25 -0.44
CA ILE A 27 5.04 12.05 0.10
C ILE A 27 3.56 12.31 0.31
N PHE A 28 2.72 11.44 -0.22
CA PHE A 28 1.27 11.43 0.02
C PHE A 28 0.87 10.09 0.63
N ASP A 29 0.36 10.12 1.86
CA ASP A 29 -0.14 8.94 2.57
C ASP A 29 -1.66 8.98 2.56
N THR A 30 -2.31 8.05 1.87
CA THR A 30 -3.77 8.05 1.69
C THR A 30 -4.51 7.89 3.00
N ASP A 31 -4.01 7.05 3.91
CA ASP A 31 -4.62 6.84 5.22
C ASP A 31 -4.61 8.15 6.03
N ARG A 32 -3.46 8.81 6.06
CA ARG A 32 -3.30 10.09 6.75
C ARG A 32 -4.12 11.20 6.09
N ALA A 33 -4.22 11.22 4.77
CA ALA A 33 -5.03 12.20 4.04
C ALA A 33 -6.53 12.06 4.41
N ILE A 34 -7.03 10.82 4.51
CA ILE A 34 -8.40 10.54 4.98
C ILE A 34 -8.58 11.04 6.41
N GLU A 35 -7.71 10.67 7.34
CA GLU A 35 -7.82 11.07 8.74
C GLU A 35 -7.78 12.59 8.92
N THR A 36 -6.93 13.28 8.15
CA THR A 36 -6.85 14.74 8.14
C THR A 36 -8.12 15.37 7.59
N LYS A 37 -8.62 14.86 6.46
CA LYS A 37 -9.82 15.42 5.80
C LYS A 37 -11.08 15.29 6.65
N TYR A 38 -11.23 14.16 7.36
CA TYR A 38 -12.43 13.87 8.15
C TYR A 38 -12.28 14.15 9.64
N HIS A 39 -11.10 14.61 10.08
CA HIS A 39 -10.78 14.89 11.49
C HIS A 39 -11.08 13.73 12.43
N THR A 40 -10.87 12.49 11.97
CA THR A 40 -11.17 11.27 12.74
C THR A 40 -10.29 10.11 12.27
N SER A 41 -10.18 9.06 13.09
CA SER A 41 -9.41 7.87 12.71
C SER A 41 -10.13 7.02 11.67
N LEU A 42 -9.34 6.29 10.84
CA LEU A 42 -9.88 5.33 9.88
C LEU A 42 -10.78 4.29 10.55
N GLN A 43 -10.42 3.86 11.77
CA GLN A 43 -11.20 2.90 12.53
C GLN A 43 -12.60 3.43 12.86
N LEU A 44 -12.71 4.69 13.27
CA LEU A 44 -13.99 5.31 13.56
C LEU A 44 -14.82 5.53 12.29
N LEU A 45 -14.18 5.92 11.17
CA LEU A 45 -14.87 6.01 9.90
C LEU A 45 -15.45 4.66 9.48
N PHE A 46 -14.63 3.61 9.56
CA PHE A 46 -15.02 2.25 9.19
C PHE A 46 -16.16 1.72 10.08
N SER A 47 -16.04 1.88 11.40
CA SER A 47 -17.08 1.42 12.34
C SER A 47 -18.39 2.20 12.22
N ARG A 48 -18.34 3.51 11.90
CA ARG A 48 -19.52 4.37 11.81
C ARG A 48 -20.27 4.24 10.49
N TYR A 49 -19.54 4.12 9.37
CA TYR A 49 -20.12 4.18 8.03
C TYR A 49 -20.05 2.86 7.27
N GLY A 50 -19.34 1.87 7.81
CA GLY A 50 -19.16 0.55 7.22
C GLY A 50 -18.14 0.53 6.07
N GLU A 51 -17.83 -0.69 5.62
CA GLU A 51 -16.79 -0.92 4.60
C GLU A 51 -17.11 -0.23 3.28
N LYS A 52 -18.35 -0.35 2.79
CA LYS A 52 -18.74 0.21 1.48
C LYS A 52 -18.51 1.71 1.39
N ALA A 53 -18.93 2.46 2.39
CA ALA A 53 -18.72 3.91 2.45
C ALA A 53 -17.24 4.26 2.59
N PHE A 54 -16.50 3.49 3.40
CA PHE A 54 -15.06 3.67 3.56
C PHE A 54 -14.31 3.47 2.24
N ARG A 55 -14.65 2.45 1.44
CA ARG A 55 -14.04 2.23 0.12
C ARG A 55 -14.31 3.36 -0.88
N ILE A 56 -15.46 4.01 -0.81
CA ILE A 56 -15.74 5.21 -1.61
C ILE A 56 -14.82 6.36 -1.21
N ILE A 57 -14.61 6.57 0.09
CA ILE A 57 -13.69 7.59 0.61
C ILE A 57 -12.25 7.31 0.19
N GLU A 58 -11.76 6.07 0.35
CA GLU A 58 -10.43 5.67 -0.09
C GLU A 58 -10.21 5.95 -1.57
N ARG A 59 -11.16 5.58 -2.42
CA ARG A 59 -11.09 5.81 -3.87
C ARG A 59 -11.04 7.29 -4.21
N GLN A 60 -11.88 8.12 -3.58
CA GLN A 60 -11.86 9.57 -3.83
C GLN A 60 -10.52 10.19 -3.46
N VAL A 61 -9.91 9.76 -2.35
CA VAL A 61 -8.60 10.24 -1.94
C VAL A 61 -7.50 9.72 -2.88
N LEU A 62 -7.56 8.47 -3.31
CA LEU A 62 -6.64 7.94 -4.32
C LEU A 62 -6.74 8.74 -5.62
N PHE A 63 -7.93 8.97 -6.14
CA PHE A 63 -8.14 9.68 -7.41
C PHE A 63 -7.74 11.15 -7.35
N SER A 64 -7.72 11.76 -6.16
CA SER A 64 -7.19 13.13 -6.01
C SER A 64 -5.69 13.24 -6.30
N THR A 65 -4.97 12.11 -6.42
CA THR A 65 -3.55 12.09 -6.77
C THR A 65 -3.29 12.26 -8.27
N ALA A 66 -4.31 12.20 -9.15
CA ALA A 66 -4.15 12.26 -10.61
C ALA A 66 -3.35 13.47 -11.15
N GLY A 67 -3.47 14.61 -10.46
CA GLY A 67 -2.76 15.84 -10.84
C GLY A 67 -1.39 16.03 -10.18
N MET A 68 -0.95 15.09 -9.35
CA MET A 68 0.33 15.19 -8.66
C MET A 68 1.47 14.78 -9.58
N SER A 69 2.65 15.35 -9.34
CA SER A 69 3.90 14.97 -10.01
C SER A 69 5.00 14.78 -8.97
N ARG A 70 6.03 13.99 -9.28
CA ARG A 70 7.17 13.76 -8.39
C ARG A 70 6.73 13.41 -6.96
N THR A 71 5.74 12.50 -6.84
CA THR A 71 5.14 12.13 -5.56
C THR A 71 5.25 10.63 -5.35
N VAL A 72 5.61 10.21 -4.14
CA VAL A 72 5.46 8.84 -3.64
C VAL A 72 4.12 8.76 -2.91
N VAL A 73 3.25 7.87 -3.35
CA VAL A 73 1.92 7.64 -2.76
C VAL A 73 1.95 6.34 -1.95
N ALA A 74 1.89 6.45 -0.63
CA ALA A 74 1.73 5.30 0.26
C ALA A 74 0.24 5.01 0.45
N THR A 75 -0.25 3.86 -0.02
CA THR A 75 -1.68 3.52 0.01
C THR A 75 -2.07 2.71 1.25
N GLY A 76 -3.36 2.77 1.61
CA GLY A 76 -3.95 1.84 2.57
C GLY A 76 -3.83 0.38 2.10
N GLY A 77 -3.89 -0.58 3.04
CA GLY A 77 -3.69 -2.00 2.71
C GLY A 77 -4.75 -2.61 1.79
N GLY A 78 -5.93 -2.01 1.70
CA GLY A 78 -7.01 -2.48 0.81
C GLY A 78 -7.25 -1.59 -0.39
N THR A 79 -6.57 -0.45 -0.48
CA THR A 79 -6.84 0.57 -1.51
C THR A 79 -6.66 0.03 -2.93
N ALA A 80 -5.65 -0.83 -3.16
CA ALA A 80 -5.40 -1.44 -4.48
C ALA A 80 -6.41 -2.55 -4.86
N CYS A 81 -7.22 -3.03 -3.90
CA CYS A 81 -8.03 -4.24 -4.06
C CYS A 81 -9.38 -3.97 -4.74
N SER A 82 -9.37 -3.27 -5.86
CA SER A 82 -10.47 -3.16 -6.82
C SER A 82 -9.89 -2.87 -8.20
N ASP A 83 -10.57 -3.35 -9.26
CA ASP A 83 -10.13 -3.17 -10.65
C ASP A 83 -9.97 -1.70 -11.02
N GLU A 84 -10.86 -0.86 -10.51
CA GLU A 84 -10.85 0.58 -10.78
C GLU A 84 -9.63 1.26 -10.15
N ASN A 85 -9.32 0.93 -8.89
CA ASN A 85 -8.21 1.55 -8.17
C ASN A 85 -6.84 1.10 -8.69
N ILE A 86 -6.67 -0.21 -8.95
CA ILE A 86 -5.38 -0.71 -9.46
C ILE A 86 -5.13 -0.17 -10.86
N ARG A 87 -6.14 -0.15 -11.73
CA ARG A 87 -6.04 0.44 -13.08
C ARG A 87 -5.65 1.91 -13.01
N PHE A 88 -6.31 2.70 -12.15
CA PHE A 88 -5.97 4.10 -11.95
C PHE A 88 -4.49 4.27 -11.57
N MET A 89 -3.96 3.47 -10.64
CA MET A 89 -2.57 3.56 -10.25
C MET A 89 -1.60 3.20 -11.38
N LEU A 90 -1.93 2.15 -12.16
CA LEU A 90 -1.12 1.72 -13.31
C LEU A 90 -1.08 2.78 -14.42
N GLU A 91 -2.19 3.49 -14.65
CA GLU A 91 -2.28 4.56 -15.64
C GLU A 91 -1.56 5.86 -15.22
N HIS A 92 -1.37 6.08 -13.91
CA HIS A 92 -0.86 7.36 -13.39
C HIS A 92 0.55 7.27 -12.80
N GLY A 93 1.17 6.10 -12.76
CA GLY A 93 2.53 5.97 -12.27
C GLY A 93 3.03 4.53 -12.13
N ILE A 94 4.22 4.39 -11.58
CA ILE A 94 4.82 3.10 -11.32
C ILE A 94 4.25 2.54 -10.02
N VAL A 95 3.71 1.34 -10.08
CA VAL A 95 3.14 0.63 -8.93
C VAL A 95 4.17 -0.36 -8.40
N VAL A 96 4.49 -0.25 -7.12
CA VAL A 96 5.43 -1.13 -6.40
C VAL A 96 4.67 -1.88 -5.31
N HIS A 97 4.63 -3.19 -5.40
CA HIS A 97 4.07 -4.08 -4.40
C HIS A 97 5.12 -4.43 -3.34
N LEU A 98 4.80 -4.15 -2.09
CA LEU A 98 5.57 -4.60 -0.94
C LEU A 98 4.97 -5.92 -0.44
N GLU A 99 5.55 -7.03 -0.92
CA GLU A 99 5.08 -8.39 -0.64
C GLU A 99 5.31 -8.78 0.82
N MET A 100 4.32 -9.44 1.41
CA MET A 100 4.41 -10.06 2.73
C MET A 100 3.77 -11.45 2.68
N THR A 101 4.41 -12.41 3.37
CA THR A 101 3.79 -13.70 3.67
C THR A 101 2.88 -13.60 4.89
N VAL A 102 2.04 -14.61 5.12
CA VAL A 102 1.24 -14.72 6.34
C VAL A 102 2.14 -14.71 7.58
N ASP A 103 3.27 -15.42 7.55
CA ASP A 103 4.23 -15.44 8.67
C ASP A 103 4.83 -14.06 8.95
N ASP A 104 5.17 -13.29 7.90
CA ASP A 104 5.64 -11.91 8.05
C ASP A 104 4.58 -11.03 8.73
N ILE A 105 3.31 -11.19 8.35
CA ILE A 105 2.19 -10.44 8.90
C ILE A 105 1.96 -10.82 10.37
N MET A 106 1.97 -12.12 10.69
CA MET A 106 1.83 -12.63 12.06
C MET A 106 2.92 -12.09 12.97
N LEU A 107 4.18 -12.16 12.52
CA LEU A 107 5.34 -11.66 13.28
C LEU A 107 5.22 -10.14 13.53
N ARG A 108 4.89 -9.37 12.51
CA ARG A 108 4.73 -7.92 12.64
C ARG A 108 3.51 -7.55 13.47
N HIS A 109 2.44 -8.34 13.42
CA HIS A 109 1.27 -8.16 14.27
C HIS A 109 1.63 -8.33 15.74
N ALA A 110 2.34 -9.40 16.10
CA ALA A 110 2.76 -9.70 17.47
C ALA A 110 3.67 -8.61 18.07
N THR A 111 4.49 -7.95 17.24
CA THR A 111 5.42 -6.89 17.68
C THR A 111 4.87 -5.48 17.55
N SER A 112 3.71 -5.30 16.89
CA SER A 112 3.12 -3.98 16.62
C SER A 112 2.42 -3.41 17.85
N ARG A 113 2.70 -2.12 18.15
CA ARG A 113 1.93 -1.37 19.13
C ARG A 113 0.58 -0.87 18.57
N LYS A 114 0.37 -0.93 17.25
CA LYS A 114 -0.88 -0.51 16.62
C LYS A 114 -1.88 -1.65 16.63
N VAL A 115 -2.93 -1.48 17.38
CA VAL A 115 -4.09 -2.39 17.34
C VAL A 115 -4.77 -2.30 15.97
N ARG A 116 -4.96 -3.43 15.30
CA ARG A 116 -5.70 -3.52 14.04
C ARG A 116 -7.02 -4.22 14.30
N PRO A 117 -8.17 -3.55 14.15
CA PRO A 117 -9.49 -4.11 14.47
C PRO A 117 -9.78 -5.43 13.77
N LEU A 118 -9.27 -5.58 12.55
CA LEU A 118 -9.49 -6.74 11.68
C LEU A 118 -9.00 -8.07 12.28
N LEU A 119 -8.00 -8.03 13.18
CA LEU A 119 -7.38 -9.20 13.80
C LEU A 119 -7.67 -9.31 15.30
N GLN A 120 -8.56 -8.45 15.83
CA GLN A 120 -8.91 -8.47 17.24
C GLN A 120 -9.79 -9.67 17.60
N GLY A 121 -9.52 -10.26 18.76
CA GLY A 121 -10.35 -11.34 19.33
C GLY A 121 -10.09 -12.72 18.73
N MET A 122 -9.19 -12.85 17.74
CA MET A 122 -8.79 -14.10 17.15
C MET A 122 -7.61 -14.70 17.90
N ASP A 123 -7.60 -16.01 18.11
CA ASP A 123 -6.38 -16.72 18.49
C ASP A 123 -5.40 -16.83 17.30
N ASP A 124 -4.24 -17.46 17.49
CA ASP A 124 -3.20 -17.49 16.47
C ASP A 124 -3.59 -18.38 15.27
N ASP A 125 -4.31 -19.48 15.49
CA ASP A 125 -4.76 -20.38 14.42
C ASP A 125 -5.87 -19.72 13.61
N GLU A 126 -6.86 -19.16 14.26
CA GLU A 126 -7.96 -18.41 13.62
C GLU A 126 -7.40 -17.25 12.80
N ARG A 127 -6.44 -16.53 13.35
CA ARG A 127 -5.77 -15.39 12.68
C ARG A 127 -5.01 -15.84 11.44
N ARG A 128 -4.31 -16.99 11.50
CA ARG A 128 -3.60 -17.56 10.37
C ARG A 128 -4.54 -17.90 9.23
N VAL A 129 -5.59 -18.67 9.51
CA VAL A 129 -6.61 -19.02 8.51
C VAL A 129 -7.23 -17.78 7.87
N PHE A 130 -7.63 -16.83 8.69
CA PHE A 130 -8.16 -15.55 8.21
C PHE A 130 -7.18 -14.80 7.29
N LEU A 131 -5.90 -14.74 7.68
CA LEU A 131 -4.87 -14.04 6.90
C LEU A 131 -4.57 -14.74 5.58
N GLU A 132 -4.58 -16.07 5.54
CA GLU A 132 -4.40 -16.86 4.32
C GLU A 132 -5.49 -16.54 3.30
N GLU A 133 -6.75 -16.61 3.70
CA GLU A 133 -7.89 -16.30 2.83
C GLU A 133 -7.90 -14.83 2.40
N HIS A 134 -7.68 -13.93 3.36
CA HIS A 134 -7.74 -12.50 3.13
C HIS A 134 -6.58 -12.01 2.26
N LEU A 135 -5.37 -12.57 2.40
CA LEU A 135 -4.24 -12.27 1.53
C LEU A 135 -4.47 -12.88 0.14
N ALA A 136 -4.94 -14.12 0.05
CA ALA A 136 -5.24 -14.79 -1.21
C ALA A 136 -6.25 -13.97 -2.06
N SER A 137 -7.28 -13.40 -1.43
CA SER A 137 -8.26 -12.56 -2.13
C SER A 137 -7.68 -11.25 -2.69
N ARG A 138 -6.55 -10.77 -2.16
CA ARG A 138 -5.90 -9.51 -2.55
C ARG A 138 -4.76 -9.70 -3.55
N LEU A 139 -4.14 -10.87 -3.56
CA LEU A 139 -3.01 -11.16 -4.45
C LEU A 139 -3.27 -10.89 -5.93
N PRO A 140 -4.47 -11.16 -6.51
CA PRO A 140 -4.75 -10.85 -7.91
C PRO A 140 -4.60 -9.36 -8.26
N TYR A 141 -4.84 -8.48 -7.29
CA TYR A 141 -4.65 -7.03 -7.47
C TYR A 141 -3.18 -6.64 -7.27
N TYR A 142 -2.54 -7.14 -6.22
CA TYR A 142 -1.15 -6.79 -5.90
C TYR A 142 -0.17 -7.25 -7.00
N ARG A 143 -0.40 -8.42 -7.61
CA ARG A 143 0.42 -8.98 -8.69
C ARG A 143 0.36 -8.21 -10.01
N GLN A 144 -0.54 -7.23 -10.14
CA GLN A 144 -0.57 -6.32 -11.28
C GLN A 144 0.47 -5.19 -11.18
N ALA A 145 1.18 -5.08 -10.05
CA ALA A 145 2.23 -4.08 -9.87
C ALA A 145 3.36 -4.25 -10.87
N HIS A 146 3.98 -3.14 -11.29
CA HIS A 146 5.13 -3.15 -12.17
C HIS A 146 6.39 -3.76 -11.51
N VAL A 147 6.50 -3.59 -10.18
CA VAL A 147 7.63 -4.07 -9.39
C VAL A 147 7.10 -4.76 -8.14
N GLU A 148 7.68 -5.92 -7.79
CA GLU A 148 7.41 -6.63 -6.54
C GLU A 148 8.69 -6.78 -5.73
N LEU A 149 8.64 -6.39 -4.44
CA LEU A 149 9.76 -6.46 -3.49
C LEU A 149 9.29 -7.00 -2.15
N ARG A 150 10.11 -7.83 -1.50
CA ARG A 150 9.83 -8.34 -0.15
C ARG A 150 9.85 -7.20 0.87
N ALA A 151 8.74 -7.02 1.59
CA ALA A 151 8.57 -5.94 2.56
C ALA A 151 9.50 -6.04 3.79
N VAL A 152 10.02 -7.24 4.08
CA VAL A 152 10.90 -7.48 5.23
C VAL A 152 12.30 -6.92 4.99
N ASP A 153 12.76 -6.92 3.74
CA ASP A 153 14.12 -6.51 3.33
C ASP A 153 14.14 -5.23 2.53
N VAL A 154 12.98 -4.57 2.35
CA VAL A 154 12.87 -3.40 1.49
C VAL A 154 13.52 -2.17 2.11
N THR A 155 14.29 -1.45 1.29
CA THR A 155 14.82 -0.12 1.59
C THR A 155 14.41 0.87 0.49
N ALA A 156 14.55 2.15 0.77
CA ALA A 156 14.28 3.20 -0.22
C ALA A 156 15.18 3.06 -1.47
N GLU A 157 16.43 2.67 -1.27
CA GLU A 157 17.41 2.45 -2.34
C GLU A 157 16.98 1.28 -3.24
N LYS A 158 16.59 0.14 -2.67
CA LYS A 158 16.11 -1.01 -3.45
C LYS A 158 14.89 -0.65 -4.31
N ILE A 159 13.95 0.14 -3.77
CA ILE A 159 12.79 0.59 -4.54
C ILE A 159 13.26 1.55 -5.66
N ALA A 160 14.11 2.51 -5.35
CA ALA A 160 14.61 3.47 -6.32
C ALA A 160 15.36 2.77 -7.48
N ASP A 161 16.18 1.77 -7.17
CA ASP A 161 16.94 1.01 -8.18
C ASP A 161 16.00 0.17 -9.06
N ALA A 162 15.01 -0.51 -8.47
CA ALA A 162 14.02 -1.27 -9.23
C ALA A 162 13.17 -0.37 -10.15
N VAL A 163 12.77 0.81 -9.68
CA VAL A 163 12.03 1.80 -10.47
C VAL A 163 12.89 2.34 -11.62
N ARG A 164 14.18 2.64 -11.39
CA ARG A 164 15.09 3.07 -12.44
C ARG A 164 15.30 2.00 -13.51
N ALA A 165 15.52 0.75 -13.09
CA ALA A 165 15.69 -0.37 -14.00
C ALA A 165 14.48 -0.57 -14.93
N LEU A 166 13.25 -0.44 -14.37
CA LEU A 166 12.01 -0.49 -15.14
C LEU A 166 11.95 0.61 -16.20
N VAL A 167 12.21 1.86 -15.82
CA VAL A 167 12.17 3.02 -16.73
C VAL A 167 13.22 2.90 -17.85
N HIS A 168 14.43 2.37 -17.56
CA HIS A 168 15.45 2.15 -18.58
C HIS A 168 15.05 1.05 -19.58
N SER A 169 14.43 -0.03 -19.10
CA SER A 169 13.97 -1.11 -20.00
C SER A 169 12.84 -0.67 -20.93
N GLU A 170 11.96 0.23 -20.49
CA GLU A 170 10.86 0.75 -21.33
C GLU A 170 11.35 1.78 -22.38
N ASN A 171 12.45 2.48 -22.13
CA ASN A 171 12.99 3.47 -23.05
C ASN A 171 13.92 2.88 -24.12
N GLY A 172 14.12 1.55 -24.17
CA GLY A 172 14.85 0.88 -25.25
C GLY A 172 16.34 1.18 -25.32
N GLU A 173 16.98 1.58 -24.25
CA GLU A 173 18.43 1.70 -24.16
C GLU A 173 19.04 0.31 -23.91
N GLU A 174 19.09 -0.50 -25.00
CA GLU A 174 19.99 -1.64 -25.07
C GLU A 174 21.44 -1.12 -25.26
N TYR A 175 22.31 -1.50 -24.33
CA TYR A 175 23.76 -1.37 -24.51
C TYR A 175 24.31 -2.51 -25.37
#